data_d166336787ee8168d2fb122c2c2ffb55
#
_entry.id   d166336787ee8168d2fb122c2c2ffb55
#
_cell.length_a   1.000
_cell.length_b   1.000
_cell.length_c   1.000
_cell.angle_alpha   90.00
_cell.angle_beta   90.00
_cell.angle_gamma   90.00
#
_symmetry.space_group_name_H-M   'P 1'
#
loop_
_entity.id
_entity.type
_entity.pdbx_description
1 polymer ?
#
loop_
_entity_poly.entity_id
_entity_poly.type
_entity_poly.pdbx_seq_one_letter_code
_entity_poly.pdbx_strand_id
1 'polypeptide(L)'
;MERDQLTYREYAAFARMSAEEIARDCEASAFRATGPGGQGVNTTDSAVRMRHVPTGITVVSRESRSQLRNRERCVEKIREICARRARPPRPRKRTHVPASQKLRRLADKRARGKVKDLRRRVDGE
;
A
#
# COMPACT_ATOMS: atom_id res chain seq x y z
N MET A 1 -11.32 -12.40 18.46
CA MET A 1 -10.63 -12.54 17.17
C MET A 1 -10.72 -11.22 16.44
N GLU A 2 -9.68 -10.44 16.48
CA GLU A 2 -9.54 -9.25 15.64
C GLU A 2 -9.47 -9.71 14.18
N ARG A 3 -10.44 -9.26 13.39
CA ARG A 3 -10.34 -9.39 11.94
C ARG A 3 -9.39 -8.27 11.47
N ASP A 4 -8.11 -8.54 11.52
CA ASP A 4 -7.08 -7.56 11.21
C ASP A 4 -7.08 -7.07 9.75
N GLN A 5 -7.87 -7.69 8.85
CA GLN A 5 -7.95 -7.23 7.46
C GLN A 5 -9.35 -7.47 6.87
N LEU A 6 -9.98 -6.38 6.47
CA LEU A 6 -11.20 -6.42 5.69
C LEU A 6 -10.94 -7.04 4.30
N THR A 7 -11.92 -7.79 3.81
CA THR A 7 -11.86 -8.39 2.47
C THR A 7 -12.09 -7.33 1.39
N TYR A 8 -11.66 -7.63 0.15
CA TYR A 8 -11.92 -6.73 -0.99
C TYR A 8 -13.42 -6.48 -1.24
N ARG A 9 -14.30 -7.43 -0.85
CA ARG A 9 -15.77 -7.28 -0.95
C ARG A 9 -16.31 -6.25 0.03
N GLU A 10 -15.80 -6.24 1.25
CA GLU A 10 -16.16 -5.25 2.27
C GLU A 10 -15.68 -3.86 1.86
N TYR A 11 -14.46 -3.73 1.33
CA TYR A 11 -14.00 -2.47 0.76
C TYR A 11 -14.86 -2.00 -0.44
N ALA A 12 -15.37 -2.92 -1.26
CA ALA A 12 -16.27 -2.59 -2.36
C ALA A 12 -17.61 -2.02 -1.86
N ALA A 13 -18.13 -2.52 -0.73
CA ALA A 13 -19.32 -1.96 -0.11
C ALA A 13 -19.08 -0.51 0.33
N PHE A 14 -17.99 -0.22 1.03
CA PHE A 14 -17.63 1.14 1.44
C PHE A 14 -17.38 2.07 0.23
N ALA A 15 -16.76 1.59 -0.83
CA ALA A 15 -16.52 2.39 -2.04
C ALA A 15 -17.81 2.83 -2.76
N ARG A 16 -18.92 2.11 -2.56
CA ARG A 16 -20.25 2.44 -3.12
C ARG A 16 -21.06 3.39 -2.26
N MET A 17 -20.67 3.59 -1.01
CA MET A 17 -21.36 4.50 -0.10
C MET A 17 -21.24 5.94 -0.58
N SER A 18 -22.23 6.74 -0.24
CA SER A 18 -22.21 8.20 -0.47
C SER A 18 -21.13 8.86 0.39
N ALA A 19 -20.73 10.07 0.00
CA ALA A 19 -19.79 10.87 0.79
C ALA A 19 -20.31 11.17 2.21
N GLU A 20 -21.61 11.38 2.34
CA GLU A 20 -22.26 11.66 3.62
C GLU A 20 -22.25 10.44 4.56
N GLU A 21 -22.52 9.25 4.03
CA GLU A 21 -22.47 8.00 4.80
C GLU A 21 -21.06 7.73 5.32
N ILE A 22 -20.05 7.85 4.45
CA ILE A 22 -18.65 7.71 4.88
C ILE A 22 -18.27 8.77 5.92
N ALA A 23 -18.71 10.00 5.75
CA ALA A 23 -18.43 11.08 6.70
C ALA A 23 -19.02 10.80 8.10
N ARG A 24 -20.19 10.16 8.18
CA ARG A 24 -20.81 9.75 9.45
C ARG A 24 -19.99 8.70 10.20
N ASP A 25 -19.36 7.78 9.45
CA ASP A 25 -18.54 6.72 10.01
C ASP A 25 -17.10 7.17 10.29
N CYS A 26 -16.80 8.46 10.12
CA CYS A 26 -15.49 9.03 10.31
C CYS A 26 -15.38 9.87 11.58
N GLU A 27 -14.26 9.72 12.26
CA GLU A 27 -13.79 10.63 13.30
C GLU A 27 -12.85 11.67 12.68
N ALA A 28 -13.20 12.96 12.81
CA ALA A 28 -12.41 14.05 12.26
C ALA A 28 -11.80 14.89 13.38
N SER A 29 -10.54 15.21 13.28
CA SER A 29 -9.83 16.15 14.15
C SER A 29 -9.13 17.23 13.33
N ALA A 30 -9.36 18.49 13.69
CA ALA A 30 -8.62 19.60 13.11
C ALA A 30 -7.30 19.81 13.87
N PHE A 31 -6.26 20.22 13.16
CA PHE A 31 -4.98 20.53 13.76
C PHE A 31 -4.24 21.61 12.96
N ARG A 32 -3.25 22.22 13.60
CA ARG A 32 -2.39 23.19 12.95
C ARG A 32 -1.29 22.45 12.18
N ALA A 33 -1.22 22.70 10.88
CA ALA A 33 -0.15 22.14 10.08
C ALA A 33 1.19 22.83 10.40
N THR A 34 2.23 22.05 10.63
CA THR A 34 3.60 22.56 10.79
C THR A 34 4.36 22.41 9.48
N GLY A 35 5.13 23.41 9.09
CA GLY A 35 5.96 23.35 7.88
C GLY A 35 6.33 24.75 7.35
N PRO A 36 7.24 24.84 6.36
CA PRO A 36 7.54 26.06 5.68
C PRO A 36 6.29 26.53 4.92
N GLY A 37 5.69 27.61 5.38
CA GLY A 37 4.47 28.19 4.80
C GLY A 37 4.24 29.58 5.34
N GLY A 38 3.44 30.36 4.60
CA GLY A 38 3.11 31.72 4.99
C GLY A 38 2.26 31.81 6.27
N GLN A 39 1.91 33.03 6.64
CA GLN A 39 1.21 33.39 7.87
C GLN A 39 -0.07 32.57 8.13
N GLY A 40 -0.80 32.14 7.08
CA GLY A 40 -2.02 31.31 7.22
C GLY A 40 -1.78 29.88 7.72
N VAL A 41 -0.58 29.32 7.54
CA VAL A 41 -0.23 27.96 8.02
C VAL A 41 0.00 27.96 9.54
N ASN A 42 0.52 29.06 10.07
CA ASN A 42 0.92 29.17 11.47
C ASN A 42 -0.23 29.65 12.40
N THR A 43 -1.34 30.18 11.86
CA THR A 43 -2.38 30.83 12.64
C THR A 43 -3.72 30.11 12.66
N THR A 44 -3.99 29.20 11.71
CA THR A 44 -5.30 28.54 11.58
C THR A 44 -5.20 27.01 11.61
N ASP A 45 -6.07 26.37 12.38
CA ASP A 45 -6.23 24.91 12.45
C ASP A 45 -7.07 24.41 11.25
N SER A 46 -6.58 24.66 10.03
CA SER A 46 -7.29 24.29 8.81
C SER A 46 -7.02 22.85 8.36
N ALA A 47 -5.93 22.26 8.81
CA ALA A 47 -5.60 20.87 8.50
C ALA A 47 -6.54 19.90 9.22
N VAL A 48 -6.99 18.87 8.52
CA VAL A 48 -7.90 17.85 9.05
C VAL A 48 -7.28 16.48 8.94
N ARG A 49 -7.30 15.77 10.05
CA ARG A 49 -7.06 14.32 10.12
C ARG A 49 -8.41 13.62 10.27
N MET A 50 -8.68 12.66 9.44
CA MET A 50 -9.92 11.90 9.46
C MET A 50 -9.62 10.40 9.48
N ARG A 51 -10.26 9.69 10.40
CA ARG A 51 -10.19 8.23 10.53
C ARG A 51 -11.55 7.63 10.24
N HIS A 52 -11.62 6.74 9.28
CA HIS A 52 -12.82 5.95 9.01
C HIS A 52 -12.84 4.74 9.95
N VAL A 53 -13.75 4.74 10.91
CA VAL A 53 -13.78 3.76 12.01
C VAL A 53 -13.91 2.31 11.51
N PRO A 54 -14.84 1.98 10.56
CA PRO A 54 -15.03 0.59 10.12
C PRO A 54 -13.81 -0.02 9.42
N THR A 55 -13.04 0.78 8.66
CA THR A 55 -11.87 0.30 7.89
C THR A 55 -10.54 0.59 8.56
N GLY A 56 -10.51 1.44 9.59
CA GLY A 56 -9.28 1.91 10.23
C GLY A 56 -8.42 2.83 9.36
N ILE A 57 -8.88 3.21 8.17
CA ILE A 57 -8.14 4.10 7.25
C ILE A 57 -8.06 5.49 7.86
N THR A 58 -6.84 6.00 8.00
CA THR A 58 -6.58 7.37 8.45
C THR A 58 -5.97 8.18 7.32
N VAL A 59 -6.53 9.35 7.05
CA VAL A 59 -6.07 10.29 6.03
C VAL A 59 -5.92 11.68 6.60
N VAL A 60 -5.08 12.48 5.95
CA VAL A 60 -4.85 13.89 6.32
C VAL A 60 -5.00 14.75 5.08
N SER A 61 -5.64 15.90 5.23
CA SER A 61 -5.71 16.93 4.21
C SER A 61 -5.36 18.30 4.81
N ARG A 62 -4.47 19.02 4.11
CA ARG A 62 -3.99 20.37 4.43
C ARG A 62 -3.89 21.25 3.18
N GLU A 63 -4.61 20.87 2.13
CA GLU A 63 -4.47 21.45 0.79
C GLU A 63 -5.17 22.81 0.69
N SER A 64 -6.20 23.05 1.51
CA SER A 64 -6.99 24.27 1.51
C SER A 64 -6.86 25.04 2.84
N ARG A 65 -7.11 26.36 2.76
CA ARG A 65 -7.28 27.22 3.93
C ARG A 65 -8.61 26.94 4.67
N SER A 66 -9.57 26.32 3.99
CA SER A 66 -10.87 25.98 4.54
C SER A 66 -10.84 24.58 5.17
N GLN A 67 -11.15 24.53 6.45
CA GLN A 67 -11.31 23.27 7.20
C GLN A 67 -12.40 22.39 6.57
N LEU A 68 -13.49 22.98 6.09
CA LEU A 68 -14.59 22.27 5.45
C LEU A 68 -14.11 21.56 4.18
N ARG A 69 -13.40 22.27 3.29
CA ARG A 69 -12.84 21.69 2.07
C ARG A 69 -11.83 20.58 2.36
N ASN A 70 -11.01 20.74 3.40
CA ASN A 70 -10.08 19.70 3.82
C ASN A 70 -10.81 18.45 4.33
N ARG A 71 -11.95 18.62 5.00
CA ARG A 71 -12.83 17.52 5.42
C ARG A 71 -13.40 16.77 4.23
N GLU A 72 -13.98 17.47 3.26
CA GLU A 72 -14.50 16.89 2.02
C GLU A 72 -13.40 16.12 1.28
N ARG A 73 -12.22 16.70 1.19
CA ARG A 73 -11.06 16.06 0.56
C ARG A 73 -10.61 14.79 1.29
N CYS A 74 -10.70 14.76 2.61
CA CYS A 74 -10.44 13.53 3.39
C CYS A 74 -11.44 12.42 3.04
N VAL A 75 -12.73 12.74 2.93
CA VAL A 75 -13.77 11.76 2.54
C VAL A 75 -13.51 11.21 1.15
N GLU A 76 -13.15 12.05 0.17
CA GLU A 76 -12.77 11.61 -1.18
C GLU A 76 -11.56 10.67 -1.15
N LYS A 77 -10.51 11.03 -0.41
CA LYS A 77 -9.31 10.17 -0.24
C LYS A 77 -9.66 8.79 0.36
N ILE A 78 -10.55 8.76 1.35
CA ILE A 78 -11.03 7.48 1.94
C ILE A 78 -11.75 6.65 0.88
N ARG A 79 -12.67 7.25 0.10
CA ARG A 79 -13.35 6.55 -1.01
C ARG A 79 -12.39 6.00 -2.04
N GLU A 80 -11.41 6.79 -2.45
CA GLU A 80 -10.38 6.36 -3.41
C GLU A 80 -9.56 5.17 -2.89
N ILE A 81 -9.20 5.19 -1.60
CA ILE A 81 -8.47 4.09 -0.96
C ILE A 81 -9.35 2.83 -0.90
N CYS A 82 -10.61 2.97 -0.51
CA CYS A 82 -11.58 1.86 -0.51
C CYS A 82 -11.76 1.29 -1.92
N ALA A 83 -11.92 2.12 -2.94
CA ALA A 83 -12.04 1.70 -4.34
C ALA A 83 -10.80 0.96 -4.86
N ARG A 84 -9.60 1.38 -4.46
CA ARG A 84 -8.35 0.67 -4.79
C ARG A 84 -8.27 -0.69 -4.11
N ARG A 85 -8.63 -0.78 -2.83
CA ARG A 85 -8.62 -2.02 -2.05
C ARG A 85 -9.77 -2.97 -2.41
N ALA A 86 -10.84 -2.46 -3.02
CA ALA A 86 -11.96 -3.24 -3.54
C ALA A 86 -11.59 -4.11 -4.75
N ARG A 87 -10.46 -3.84 -5.40
CA ARG A 87 -9.99 -4.64 -6.55
C ARG A 87 -9.40 -5.96 -6.05
N PRO A 88 -9.90 -7.10 -6.55
CA PRO A 88 -9.31 -8.38 -6.19
C PRO A 88 -7.85 -8.45 -6.67
N PRO A 89 -6.96 -9.09 -5.91
CA PRO A 89 -5.58 -9.26 -6.32
C PRO A 89 -5.52 -10.06 -7.62
N ARG A 90 -4.71 -9.61 -8.57
CA ARG A 90 -4.51 -10.36 -9.82
C ARG A 90 -3.87 -11.71 -9.51
N PRO A 91 -4.40 -12.82 -10.03
CA PRO A 91 -3.81 -14.13 -9.83
C PRO A 91 -2.39 -14.14 -10.42
N ARG A 92 -1.42 -14.52 -9.59
CA ARG A 92 -0.02 -14.62 -10.02
C ARG A 92 0.16 -15.82 -10.93
N LYS A 93 0.40 -15.58 -12.21
CA LYS A 93 0.73 -16.64 -13.17
C LYS A 93 2.18 -17.09 -12.96
N ARG A 94 2.43 -18.39 -12.98
CA ARG A 94 3.80 -18.93 -12.94
C ARG A 94 4.57 -18.46 -14.18
N THR A 95 5.72 -17.86 -13.96
CA THR A 95 6.61 -17.46 -15.05
C THR A 95 7.34 -18.70 -15.56
N HIS A 96 7.26 -18.96 -16.86
CA HIS A 96 8.03 -20.03 -17.48
C HIS A 96 9.52 -19.70 -17.44
N VAL A 97 10.34 -20.66 -17.01
CA VAL A 97 11.80 -20.48 -17.02
C VAL A 97 12.33 -20.61 -18.45
N PRO A 98 12.99 -19.57 -19.01
CA PRO A 98 13.52 -19.62 -20.38
C PRO A 98 14.51 -20.77 -20.58
N ALA A 99 14.56 -21.33 -21.79
CA ALA A 99 15.51 -22.41 -22.13
C ALA A 99 16.98 -22.00 -21.89
N SER A 100 17.31 -20.75 -22.17
CA SER A 100 18.65 -20.19 -21.91
C SER A 100 19.07 -20.29 -20.44
N GLN A 101 18.16 -20.06 -19.51
CA GLN A 101 18.44 -20.18 -18.07
C GLN A 101 18.66 -21.66 -17.66
N LYS A 102 17.92 -22.58 -18.28
CA LYS A 102 18.13 -24.02 -18.04
C LYS A 102 19.52 -24.46 -18.53
N LEU A 103 19.91 -24.04 -19.73
CA LEU A 103 21.24 -24.30 -20.29
C LEU A 103 22.35 -23.70 -19.44
N ARG A 104 22.19 -22.46 -18.97
CA ARG A 104 23.16 -21.81 -18.09
C ARG A 104 23.35 -22.60 -16.78
N ARG A 105 22.26 -23.00 -16.14
CA ARG A 105 22.31 -23.85 -14.92
C ARG A 105 23.04 -25.19 -15.16
N LEU A 106 22.81 -25.80 -16.32
CA LEU A 106 23.50 -27.05 -16.68
C LEU A 106 25.01 -26.81 -16.90
N ALA A 107 25.39 -25.73 -17.58
CA ALA A 107 26.78 -25.36 -17.76
C ALA A 107 27.49 -25.10 -16.43
N ASP A 108 26.87 -24.32 -15.53
CA ASP A 108 27.39 -24.05 -14.19
C ASP A 108 27.55 -25.35 -13.36
N LYS A 109 26.55 -26.24 -13.43
CA LYS A 109 26.62 -27.55 -12.74
C LYS A 109 27.76 -28.39 -13.26
N ARG A 110 27.98 -28.46 -14.58
CA ARG A 110 29.10 -29.20 -15.21
C ARG A 110 30.45 -28.58 -14.82
N ALA A 111 30.59 -27.28 -14.82
CA ALA A 111 31.81 -26.59 -14.41
C ALA A 111 32.16 -26.89 -12.93
N ARG A 112 31.17 -26.82 -12.04
CA ARG A 112 31.35 -27.19 -10.62
C ARG A 112 31.71 -28.68 -10.45
N GLY A 113 31.15 -29.57 -11.27
CA GLY A 113 31.51 -31.01 -11.29
C GLY A 113 32.99 -31.21 -11.62
N LYS A 114 33.48 -30.58 -12.69
CA LYS A 114 34.90 -30.66 -13.08
C LYS A 114 35.85 -30.16 -11.96
N VAL A 115 35.52 -29.10 -11.29
CA VAL A 115 36.32 -28.58 -10.17
C VAL A 115 36.35 -29.57 -9.01
N LYS A 116 35.24 -30.24 -8.69
CA LYS A 116 35.19 -31.27 -7.65
C LYS A 116 36.02 -32.51 -8.02
N ASP A 117 35.95 -32.94 -9.28
CA ASP A 117 36.72 -34.10 -9.76
C ASP A 117 38.22 -33.81 -9.73
N LEU A 118 38.66 -32.61 -10.06
CA LEU A 118 40.06 -32.18 -9.91
C LEU A 118 40.55 -32.22 -8.45
N ARG A 119 39.71 -31.77 -7.51
CA ARG A 119 40.06 -31.83 -6.07
C ARG A 119 40.17 -33.28 -5.58
N ARG A 120 39.31 -34.19 -6.02
CA ARG A 120 39.35 -35.61 -5.64
C ARG A 120 40.64 -36.32 -6.10
N ARG A 121 41.24 -35.89 -7.23
CA ARG A 121 42.49 -36.49 -7.75
C ARG A 121 43.71 -36.08 -6.92
N VAL A 122 43.67 -34.95 -6.26
CA VAL A 122 44.78 -34.45 -5.41
C VAL A 122 44.81 -35.16 -4.05
N ASP A 123 43.68 -35.64 -3.55
CA ASP A 123 43.60 -36.35 -2.26
C ASP A 123 43.87 -37.86 -2.39
N GLY A 124 44.23 -38.35 -3.58
CA GLY A 124 44.37 -39.79 -3.93
C GLY A 124 45.78 -40.25 -4.31
N GLU A 125 46.84 -39.43 -4.14
CA GLU A 125 48.26 -39.85 -4.27
C GLU A 125 48.92 -40.11 -2.93
#